data_425832f4b8930657a4c122a45e77c811
#
_entry.id   425832f4b8930657a4c122a45e77c811
#
_cell.length_a   1.000
_cell.length_b   1.000
_cell.length_c   1.000
_cell.angle_alpha   90.00
_cell.angle_beta   90.00
_cell.angle_gamma   90.00
#
_symmetry.space_group_name_H-M   'P 1'
#
loop_
_entity.id
_entity.type
_entity.pdbx_description
1 polymer ?
#
loop_
_entity_poly.entity_id
_entity_poly.type
_entity_poly.pdbx_seq_one_letter_code
_entity_poly.pdbx_strand_id
1 'polypeptide(L)'
;ESTIGYVCEYDRVLKNIPFGLSENDLNKHTFVCGITGSGKTNTVKKILEASDKSFLVIEPAKKEYRNIKKDGLQVYTLGRPEINCLRINPFYILPGVSPQQHIDLLKDLFSASFALYGPMPYILEKCLHNIYMKKGWNLTLGFHPQLVSGLSTDQIFNADNFSKAYANNSHKFVFPTMQDLKDEVDYYIENELTYEGEVKGNIRGAIKSRIDSLCVGSKGYMFNTSENINLKNLLNVPSVIELEGLSDDADKAFSLGLLIININEYRQVDKETERGNGLRHLLVIEEAHRLLKNVSTENSSEDLGNPKGKAVEHFINMLAEMRSYGQGVIVAEQIPCKLAPDVIKNSSNKIIHRIVAKDDQEIIANTIGVKAEDAMDLGNNKTGYALCHKEGMTQPVNVKIDSVSSNNIEDVKLFNNELKRKMDDINISIIKTGLYEKVSIYAVKTLLSLMYETDSDTVFRGISIAVDKIRQELKMKAIILVPGNESDPDICIKMCLYDKVMSLMTVGVFSTKNIVPESLANALKNNILVSDDNKLNTLKEELKRFYKKETKSKAVEVVGALLSNEYVNGVEITKAIQDYLLLPNVKFNSDVKEWYRKERA
;
A
#
# COMPACT_ATOMS: atom_id res chain seq x y z
N GLU A 1 -12.58 -18.27 28.34
CA GLU A 1 -13.54 -17.72 27.36
C GLU A 1 -13.84 -16.25 27.71
N SER A 2 -13.75 -15.39 26.74
CA SER A 2 -14.12 -13.98 26.87
C SER A 2 -15.64 -13.85 26.75
N THR A 3 -16.33 -13.59 27.85
CA THR A 3 -17.79 -13.43 27.88
C THR A 3 -18.23 -12.20 27.11
N ILE A 4 -19.14 -12.37 26.15
CA ILE A 4 -19.71 -11.29 25.34
C ILE A 4 -21.18 -11.00 25.66
N GLY A 5 -21.86 -11.90 26.39
CA GLY A 5 -23.24 -11.76 26.77
C GLY A 5 -23.79 -12.98 27.52
N TYR A 6 -25.08 -13.10 27.59
CA TYR A 6 -25.76 -14.17 28.33
C TYR A 6 -26.83 -14.82 27.47
N VAL A 7 -26.98 -16.14 27.62
CA VAL A 7 -28.00 -16.92 26.93
C VAL A 7 -29.38 -16.43 27.31
N CYS A 8 -30.31 -16.42 26.37
CA CYS A 8 -31.71 -16.06 26.58
C CYS A 8 -32.64 -17.21 26.23
N GLU A 9 -33.64 -17.39 27.04
CA GLU A 9 -34.77 -18.23 26.76
C GLU A 9 -36.03 -17.35 26.63
N TYR A 10 -36.57 -17.27 25.43
CA TYR A 10 -37.53 -16.25 25.03
C TYR A 10 -37.02 -14.82 25.39
N ASP A 11 -37.77 -14.06 26.18
CA ASP A 11 -37.39 -12.70 26.63
C ASP A 11 -36.57 -12.68 27.93
N ARG A 12 -36.31 -13.85 28.54
CA ARG A 12 -35.61 -13.95 29.83
C ARG A 12 -34.11 -14.17 29.63
N VAL A 13 -33.31 -13.22 30.12
CA VAL A 13 -31.84 -13.34 30.14
C VAL A 13 -31.41 -14.25 31.30
N LEU A 14 -30.70 -15.31 30.99
CA LEU A 14 -30.18 -16.28 31.96
C LEU A 14 -28.77 -15.87 32.40
N LYS A 15 -28.68 -14.98 33.40
CA LYS A 15 -27.40 -14.41 33.87
C LYS A 15 -26.40 -15.45 34.42
N ASN A 16 -26.85 -16.65 34.71
CA ASN A 16 -26.04 -17.77 35.15
C ASN A 16 -25.45 -18.58 33.99
N ILE A 17 -25.81 -18.27 32.74
CA ILE A 17 -25.29 -18.95 31.54
C ILE A 17 -24.62 -17.92 30.63
N PRO A 18 -23.32 -17.64 30.87
CA PRO A 18 -22.56 -16.75 30.01
C PRO A 18 -22.33 -17.38 28.64
N PHE A 19 -22.32 -16.54 27.60
CA PHE A 19 -21.87 -16.90 26.27
C PHE A 19 -20.59 -16.14 25.94
N GLY A 20 -19.56 -16.84 25.49
CA GLY A 20 -18.27 -16.25 25.15
C GLY A 20 -17.58 -17.02 24.03
N LEU A 21 -16.53 -16.42 23.51
CA LEU A 21 -15.64 -17.01 22.52
C LEU A 21 -14.26 -17.20 23.16
N SER A 22 -13.69 -18.39 22.98
CA SER A 22 -12.31 -18.68 23.36
C SER A 22 -11.35 -18.16 22.29
N GLU A 23 -10.04 -18.09 22.59
CA GLU A 23 -9.03 -17.79 21.58
C GLU A 23 -9.06 -18.79 20.42
N ASN A 24 -9.32 -20.06 20.72
CA ASN A 24 -9.46 -21.10 19.70
C ASN A 24 -10.69 -20.87 18.80
N ASP A 25 -11.81 -20.41 19.37
CA ASP A 25 -12.97 -20.03 18.57
C ASP A 25 -12.65 -18.83 17.66
N LEU A 26 -12.06 -17.78 18.20
CA LEU A 26 -11.69 -16.57 17.45
C LEU A 26 -10.67 -16.86 16.33
N ASN A 27 -9.76 -17.82 16.52
CA ASN A 27 -8.82 -18.23 15.48
C ASN A 27 -9.50 -18.92 14.29
N LYS A 28 -10.68 -19.51 14.49
CA LYS A 28 -11.47 -20.19 13.46
C LYS A 28 -12.40 -19.30 12.65
N HIS A 29 -12.16 -18.02 12.67
CA HIS A 29 -12.93 -16.95 12.04
C HIS A 29 -14.36 -16.84 12.54
N THR A 30 -14.87 -15.61 12.52
CA THR A 30 -16.20 -15.25 13.04
C THR A 30 -16.95 -14.41 12.01
N PHE A 31 -18.19 -14.78 11.74
CA PHE A 31 -19.09 -13.99 10.90
C PHE A 31 -20.15 -13.32 11.78
N VAL A 32 -20.29 -12.02 11.67
CA VAL A 32 -21.26 -11.20 12.39
C VAL A 32 -22.15 -10.48 11.39
N CYS A 33 -23.45 -10.73 11.40
CA CYS A 33 -24.34 -10.05 10.45
C CYS A 33 -25.62 -9.51 11.09
N GLY A 34 -26.31 -8.66 10.34
CA GLY A 34 -27.59 -8.05 10.72
C GLY A 34 -27.76 -6.64 10.15
N ILE A 35 -28.98 -6.13 10.13
CA ILE A 35 -29.29 -4.80 9.61
C ILE A 35 -28.65 -3.67 10.45
N THR A 36 -28.65 -2.45 9.90
CA THR A 36 -28.21 -1.26 10.62
C THR A 36 -28.99 -1.09 11.94
N GLY A 37 -28.28 -0.77 13.02
CA GLY A 37 -28.88 -0.56 14.34
C GLY A 37 -29.27 -1.84 15.09
N SER A 38 -28.98 -3.04 14.57
CA SER A 38 -29.28 -4.31 15.24
C SER A 38 -28.31 -4.67 16.36
N GLY A 39 -27.11 -4.07 16.40
CA GLY A 39 -26.10 -4.29 17.44
C GLY A 39 -24.80 -4.92 16.96
N LYS A 40 -24.57 -5.10 15.64
CA LYS A 40 -23.34 -5.68 15.08
C LYS A 40 -22.06 -5.04 15.61
N THR A 41 -21.92 -3.72 15.43
CA THR A 41 -20.72 -2.98 15.86
C THR A 41 -20.49 -3.11 17.36
N ASN A 42 -21.56 -3.10 18.19
CA ASN A 42 -21.45 -3.35 19.62
C ASN A 42 -20.90 -4.75 19.92
N THR A 43 -21.36 -5.77 19.19
CA THR A 43 -20.89 -7.15 19.34
C THR A 43 -19.42 -7.28 18.99
N VAL A 44 -19.00 -6.74 17.85
CA VAL A 44 -17.58 -6.77 17.45
C VAL A 44 -16.72 -6.03 18.48
N LYS A 45 -17.12 -4.83 18.90
CA LYS A 45 -16.42 -4.09 19.98
C LYS A 45 -16.31 -4.91 21.25
N LYS A 46 -17.40 -5.58 21.66
CA LYS A 46 -17.40 -6.41 22.87
C LYS A 46 -16.42 -7.58 22.76
N ILE A 47 -16.32 -8.22 21.58
CA ILE A 47 -15.32 -9.26 21.32
C ILE A 47 -13.91 -8.70 21.45
N LEU A 48 -13.63 -7.53 20.83
CA LEU A 48 -12.31 -6.91 20.85
C LEU A 48 -11.91 -6.41 22.25
N GLU A 49 -12.85 -5.86 23.02
CA GLU A 49 -12.60 -5.44 24.41
C GLU A 49 -12.33 -6.63 25.33
N ALA A 50 -13.02 -7.73 25.11
CA ALA A 50 -12.91 -8.94 25.92
C ALA A 50 -11.66 -9.78 25.55
N SER A 51 -11.05 -9.56 24.39
CA SER A 51 -9.83 -10.25 23.96
C SER A 51 -8.59 -9.51 24.44
N ASP A 52 -7.56 -10.24 24.88
CA ASP A 52 -6.24 -9.70 25.23
C ASP A 52 -5.33 -9.53 24.01
N LYS A 53 -5.77 -9.95 22.82
CA LYS A 53 -4.98 -9.85 21.59
C LYS A 53 -5.10 -8.45 20.98
N SER A 54 -4.03 -8.06 20.31
CA SER A 54 -4.05 -6.90 19.43
C SER A 54 -5.00 -7.13 18.27
N PHE A 55 -5.50 -6.05 17.69
CA PHE A 55 -6.43 -6.13 16.56
C PHE A 55 -6.23 -5.00 15.56
N LEU A 56 -6.67 -5.26 14.34
CA LEU A 56 -6.83 -4.27 13.29
C LEU A 56 -8.27 -4.30 12.80
N VAL A 57 -8.95 -3.17 12.86
CA VAL A 57 -10.28 -2.97 12.26
C VAL A 57 -10.15 -2.19 10.97
N ILE A 58 -10.77 -2.68 9.89
CA ILE A 58 -10.92 -1.94 8.63
C ILE A 58 -12.39 -1.58 8.48
N GLU A 59 -12.68 -0.28 8.57
CA GLU A 59 -14.02 0.29 8.62
C GLU A 59 -14.30 1.16 7.38
N PRO A 60 -15.09 0.67 6.38
CA PRO A 60 -15.28 1.37 5.11
C PRO A 60 -16.20 2.60 5.13
N ALA A 61 -17.15 2.68 6.05
CA ALA A 61 -18.28 3.60 5.93
C ALA A 61 -18.54 4.52 7.11
N LYS A 62 -17.97 4.23 8.28
CA LYS A 62 -18.29 4.93 9.53
C LYS A 62 -17.02 5.17 10.35
N LYS A 63 -17.16 5.84 11.49
CA LYS A 63 -16.08 6.10 12.46
C LYS A 63 -16.48 5.58 13.85
N GLU A 64 -17.04 4.37 13.89
CA GLU A 64 -17.58 3.83 15.14
C GLU A 64 -16.50 3.17 16.00
N TYR A 65 -15.50 2.50 15.38
CA TYR A 65 -14.50 1.72 16.11
C TYR A 65 -13.41 2.55 16.78
N ARG A 66 -13.20 3.79 16.37
CA ARG A 66 -12.27 4.72 17.08
C ARG A 66 -12.67 4.96 18.54
N ASN A 67 -13.91 4.60 18.89
CA ASN A 67 -14.47 4.79 20.22
C ASN A 67 -14.28 3.58 21.15
N ILE A 68 -13.55 2.54 20.74
CA ILE A 68 -13.23 1.37 21.58
C ILE A 68 -12.32 1.80 22.72
N LYS A 69 -12.61 1.31 23.93
CA LYS A 69 -11.75 1.48 25.11
C LYS A 69 -10.62 0.47 25.09
N LYS A 70 -9.51 0.78 24.42
CA LYS A 70 -8.26 0.02 24.47
C LYS A 70 -7.10 0.99 24.58
N ASP A 71 -6.18 0.67 25.47
CA ASP A 71 -4.96 1.45 25.67
C ASP A 71 -4.07 1.37 24.41
N GLY A 72 -3.52 2.51 24.04
CA GLY A 72 -2.63 2.59 22.86
C GLY A 72 -3.36 2.50 21.51
N LEU A 73 -4.70 2.61 21.47
CA LEU A 73 -5.46 2.57 20.22
C LEU A 73 -4.95 3.60 19.22
N GLN A 74 -4.57 3.13 18.03
CA GLN A 74 -4.18 3.95 16.90
C GLN A 74 -5.32 4.04 15.89
N VAL A 75 -5.56 5.24 15.37
CA VAL A 75 -6.61 5.49 14.38
C VAL A 75 -6.00 6.14 13.15
N TYR A 76 -6.26 5.55 11.99
CA TYR A 76 -5.84 6.05 10.69
C TYR A 76 -7.07 6.32 9.83
N THR A 77 -7.06 7.44 9.09
CA THR A 77 -8.17 7.81 8.19
C THR A 77 -7.64 7.91 6.77
N LEU A 78 -7.84 6.87 5.97
CA LEU A 78 -7.40 6.84 4.59
C LEU A 78 -8.18 7.86 3.74
N GLY A 79 -7.48 8.47 2.79
CA GLY A 79 -8.05 9.54 1.97
C GLY A 79 -8.04 10.94 2.64
N ARG A 80 -7.60 11.05 3.88
CA ARG A 80 -7.52 12.29 4.66
C ARG A 80 -6.10 12.54 5.18
N PRO A 81 -5.16 12.94 4.30
CA PRO A 81 -3.76 13.19 4.67
C PRO A 81 -3.61 14.16 5.85
N GLU A 82 -4.50 15.15 5.93
CA GLU A 82 -4.52 16.16 6.97
C GLU A 82 -4.89 15.62 8.35
N ILE A 83 -5.56 14.47 8.46
CA ILE A 83 -5.93 13.89 9.77
C ILE A 83 -4.86 12.92 10.26
N ASN A 84 -4.84 11.71 9.74
CA ASN A 84 -3.83 10.69 10.04
C ASN A 84 -3.92 9.59 8.98
N CYS A 85 -3.22 9.75 7.87
CA CYS A 85 -3.33 8.86 6.73
C CYS A 85 -2.08 7.98 6.62
N LEU A 86 -2.28 6.69 6.32
CA LEU A 86 -1.19 5.78 6.02
C LEU A 86 -0.66 6.01 4.60
N ARG A 87 0.64 5.77 4.44
CA ARG A 87 1.31 5.71 3.15
C ARG A 87 1.73 4.27 2.90
N ILE A 88 1.21 3.69 1.84
CA ILE A 88 1.37 2.26 1.54
C ILE A 88 1.84 2.14 0.10
N ASN A 89 3.10 1.75 -0.09
CA ASN A 89 3.59 1.42 -1.41
C ASN A 89 3.05 0.04 -1.83
N PRO A 90 2.18 -0.06 -2.86
CA PRO A 90 1.64 -1.35 -3.29
C PRO A 90 2.70 -2.35 -3.76
N PHE A 91 3.87 -1.85 -4.15
CA PHE A 91 4.96 -2.65 -4.74
C PHE A 91 6.07 -2.99 -3.74
N TYR A 92 5.87 -2.68 -2.47
CA TYR A 92 6.84 -3.05 -1.43
C TYR A 92 6.72 -4.54 -1.12
N ILE A 93 7.81 -5.27 -1.29
CA ILE A 93 7.89 -6.71 -1.02
C ILE A 93 8.58 -6.91 0.33
N LEU A 94 7.94 -7.65 1.22
CA LEU A 94 8.52 -7.99 2.52
C LEU A 94 9.70 -8.97 2.38
N PRO A 95 10.70 -8.90 3.29
CA PRO A 95 11.79 -9.88 3.31
C PRO A 95 11.27 -11.31 3.41
N GLY A 96 11.65 -12.16 2.46
CA GLY A 96 11.22 -13.56 2.41
C GLY A 96 9.98 -13.84 1.56
N VAL A 97 9.28 -12.81 1.10
CA VAL A 97 8.16 -12.95 0.15
C VAL A 97 8.70 -13.06 -1.27
N SER A 98 8.13 -13.97 -2.05
CA SER A 98 8.44 -14.11 -3.47
C SER A 98 7.90 -12.92 -4.27
N PRO A 99 8.73 -12.21 -5.08
CA PRO A 99 8.25 -11.16 -5.97
C PRO A 99 7.17 -11.64 -6.93
N GLN A 100 7.28 -12.86 -7.44
CA GLN A 100 6.27 -13.42 -8.35
C GLN A 100 4.92 -13.59 -7.65
N GLN A 101 4.91 -14.14 -6.42
CA GLN A 101 3.69 -14.27 -5.63
C GLN A 101 3.05 -12.89 -5.36
N HIS A 102 3.87 -11.90 -5.00
CA HIS A 102 3.38 -10.54 -4.77
C HIS A 102 2.78 -9.92 -6.03
N ILE A 103 3.42 -10.09 -7.21
CA ILE A 103 2.91 -9.61 -8.50
C ILE A 103 1.57 -10.27 -8.84
N ASP A 104 1.44 -11.59 -8.63
CA ASP A 104 0.20 -12.32 -8.88
C ASP A 104 -0.94 -11.81 -7.98
N LEU A 105 -0.65 -11.57 -6.70
CA LEU A 105 -1.61 -10.99 -5.75
C LEU A 105 -2.01 -9.55 -6.14
N LEU A 106 -1.08 -8.73 -6.61
CA LEU A 106 -1.39 -7.39 -7.11
C LEU A 106 -2.27 -7.43 -8.36
N LYS A 107 -1.99 -8.30 -9.32
CA LYS A 107 -2.85 -8.51 -10.49
C LYS A 107 -4.29 -8.85 -10.08
N ASP A 108 -4.43 -9.77 -9.13
CA ASP A 108 -5.74 -10.16 -8.60
C ASP A 108 -6.41 -9.00 -7.85
N LEU A 109 -5.65 -8.23 -7.08
CA LEU A 109 -6.16 -7.03 -6.41
C LEU A 109 -6.75 -6.02 -7.40
N PHE A 110 -6.02 -5.70 -8.45
CA PHE A 110 -6.52 -4.81 -9.50
C PHE A 110 -7.77 -5.37 -10.19
N SER A 111 -7.79 -6.69 -10.45
CA SER A 111 -8.92 -7.35 -11.10
C SER A 111 -10.17 -7.43 -10.20
N ALA A 112 -9.99 -7.62 -8.89
CA ALA A 112 -11.09 -7.64 -7.93
C ALA A 112 -11.68 -6.25 -7.68
N SER A 113 -10.81 -5.23 -7.64
CA SER A 113 -11.19 -3.85 -7.28
C SER A 113 -11.75 -3.07 -8.47
N PHE A 114 -11.14 -3.23 -9.66
CA PHE A 114 -11.50 -2.49 -10.86
C PHE A 114 -12.11 -3.39 -11.93
N ALA A 115 -12.92 -2.81 -12.80
CA ALA A 115 -13.51 -3.55 -13.92
C ALA A 115 -12.46 -3.75 -15.03
N LEU A 116 -11.62 -4.75 -14.88
CA LEU A 116 -10.69 -5.20 -15.91
C LEU A 116 -11.30 -6.39 -16.67
N TYR A 117 -11.29 -6.32 -17.99
CA TYR A 117 -11.89 -7.34 -18.86
C TYR A 117 -10.97 -7.67 -20.05
N GLY A 118 -11.22 -8.81 -20.69
CA GLY A 118 -10.45 -9.29 -21.83
C GLY A 118 -8.93 -9.41 -21.52
N PRO A 119 -8.07 -8.78 -22.33
CA PRO A 119 -6.61 -8.91 -22.14
C PRO A 119 -6.03 -8.01 -21.03
N MET A 120 -6.83 -7.11 -20.42
CA MET A 120 -6.33 -6.10 -19.49
C MET A 120 -5.58 -6.66 -18.27
N PRO A 121 -6.03 -7.75 -17.59
CA PRO A 121 -5.27 -8.31 -16.48
C PRO A 121 -3.88 -8.81 -16.89
N TYR A 122 -3.74 -9.37 -18.09
CA TYR A 122 -2.44 -9.86 -18.61
C TYR A 122 -1.51 -8.72 -19.01
N ILE A 123 -2.06 -7.63 -19.58
CA ILE A 123 -1.31 -6.41 -19.87
C ILE A 123 -0.77 -5.81 -18.57
N LEU A 124 -1.61 -5.72 -17.56
CA LEU A 124 -1.21 -5.21 -16.26
C LEU A 124 -0.14 -6.10 -15.61
N GLU A 125 -0.30 -7.42 -15.66
CA GLU A 125 0.70 -8.38 -15.17
C GLU A 125 2.05 -8.16 -15.87
N LYS A 126 2.05 -7.98 -17.19
CA LYS A 126 3.27 -7.68 -17.95
C LYS A 126 3.92 -6.37 -17.49
N CYS A 127 3.13 -5.32 -17.32
CA CYS A 127 3.63 -4.05 -16.81
C CYS A 127 4.18 -4.18 -15.37
N LEU A 128 3.51 -4.96 -14.51
CA LEU A 128 4.01 -5.24 -13.16
C LEU A 128 5.37 -5.94 -13.19
N HIS A 129 5.57 -6.97 -14.01
CA HIS A 129 6.89 -7.59 -14.18
C HIS A 129 7.92 -6.57 -14.66
N ASN A 130 7.57 -5.78 -15.66
CA ASN A 130 8.50 -4.81 -16.27
C ASN A 130 8.98 -3.77 -15.26
N ILE A 131 8.11 -3.22 -14.40
CA ILE A 131 8.53 -2.20 -13.43
C ILE A 131 9.53 -2.74 -12.41
N TYR A 132 9.38 -4.00 -11.96
CA TYR A 132 10.37 -4.62 -11.08
C TYR A 132 11.69 -4.88 -11.82
N MET A 133 11.65 -5.44 -13.03
CA MET A 133 12.84 -5.67 -13.83
C MET A 133 13.58 -4.37 -14.13
N LYS A 134 12.88 -3.30 -14.46
CA LYS A 134 13.47 -1.96 -14.70
C LYS A 134 14.08 -1.35 -13.43
N LYS A 135 13.57 -1.70 -12.26
CA LYS A 135 14.21 -1.36 -10.96
C LYS A 135 15.42 -2.25 -10.64
N GLY A 136 15.69 -3.29 -11.42
CA GLY A 136 16.84 -4.18 -11.23
C GLY A 136 16.57 -5.46 -10.43
N TRP A 137 15.30 -5.80 -10.21
CA TRP A 137 14.93 -7.04 -9.54
C TRP A 137 15.21 -8.26 -10.41
N ASN A 138 15.80 -9.28 -9.82
CA ASN A 138 15.88 -10.62 -10.40
C ASN A 138 14.61 -11.40 -10.00
N LEU A 139 13.62 -11.42 -10.87
CA LEU A 139 12.34 -12.09 -10.60
C LEU A 139 12.46 -13.62 -10.54
N THR A 140 13.43 -14.19 -11.26
CA THR A 140 13.66 -15.65 -11.25
C THR A 140 14.19 -16.14 -9.91
N LEU A 141 15.13 -15.40 -9.31
CA LEU A 141 15.71 -15.74 -8.02
C LEU A 141 15.04 -15.04 -6.84
N GLY A 142 14.17 -14.08 -7.11
CA GLY A 142 13.33 -13.45 -6.10
C GLY A 142 14.02 -12.39 -5.25
N PHE A 143 15.05 -11.69 -5.76
CA PHE A 143 15.73 -10.65 -4.99
C PHE A 143 16.19 -9.46 -5.83
N HIS A 144 16.47 -8.35 -5.16
CA HIS A 144 17.17 -7.21 -5.72
C HIS A 144 18.65 -7.25 -5.28
N PRO A 145 19.64 -7.09 -6.20
CA PRO A 145 21.07 -7.21 -5.86
C PRO A 145 21.52 -6.29 -4.72
N GLN A 146 20.94 -5.10 -4.61
CA GLN A 146 21.29 -4.17 -3.52
C GLN A 146 20.81 -4.64 -2.14
N LEU A 147 19.71 -5.40 -2.07
CA LEU A 147 19.15 -5.90 -0.80
C LEU A 147 19.94 -7.10 -0.25
N VAL A 148 20.68 -7.79 -1.11
CA VAL A 148 21.51 -8.96 -0.73
C VAL A 148 23.00 -8.68 -0.82
N SER A 149 23.38 -7.41 -0.91
CA SER A 149 24.78 -7.02 -0.99
C SER A 149 25.56 -7.50 0.23
N GLY A 150 26.78 -7.98 -0.02
CA GLY A 150 27.64 -8.57 1.01
C GLY A 150 27.40 -10.06 1.25
N LEU A 151 26.39 -10.68 0.64
CA LEU A 151 26.18 -12.13 0.67
C LEU A 151 26.90 -12.84 -0.47
N SER A 152 27.47 -14.00 -0.21
CA SER A 152 27.88 -14.97 -1.22
C SER A 152 26.65 -15.67 -1.84
N THR A 153 26.82 -16.32 -3.00
CA THR A 153 25.74 -17.04 -3.67
C THR A 153 25.08 -18.07 -2.73
N ASP A 154 25.88 -18.84 -2.00
CA ASP A 154 25.37 -19.84 -1.07
C ASP A 154 24.57 -19.21 0.10
N GLN A 155 24.97 -18.03 0.53
CA GLN A 155 24.28 -17.29 1.60
C GLN A 155 22.95 -16.71 1.15
N ILE A 156 22.81 -16.34 -0.13
CA ILE A 156 21.55 -15.84 -0.71
C ILE A 156 20.46 -16.91 -0.63
N PHE A 157 20.79 -18.20 -0.82
CA PHE A 157 19.83 -19.30 -0.71
C PHE A 157 19.50 -19.71 0.72
N ASN A 158 20.15 -19.11 1.73
CA ASN A 158 19.80 -19.29 3.12
C ASN A 158 18.83 -18.19 3.58
N ALA A 159 17.58 -18.57 3.89
CA ALA A 159 16.51 -17.64 4.22
C ALA A 159 16.86 -16.70 5.40
N ASP A 160 17.64 -17.17 6.40
CA ASP A 160 18.04 -16.36 7.54
C ASP A 160 19.06 -15.28 7.15
N ASN A 161 20.04 -15.64 6.33
CA ASN A 161 21.03 -14.68 5.85
C ASN A 161 20.40 -13.67 4.89
N PHE A 162 19.54 -14.14 3.99
CA PHE A 162 18.77 -13.30 3.08
C PHE A 162 17.91 -12.28 3.84
N SER A 163 17.10 -12.72 4.79
CA SER A 163 16.23 -11.84 5.59
C SER A 163 17.01 -10.81 6.40
N LYS A 164 18.17 -11.20 6.97
CA LYS A 164 19.05 -10.27 7.69
C LYS A 164 19.67 -9.23 6.78
N ALA A 165 20.20 -9.66 5.63
CA ALA A 165 20.79 -8.74 4.65
C ALA A 165 19.73 -7.78 4.10
N TYR A 166 18.54 -8.27 3.79
CA TYR A 166 17.42 -7.46 3.33
C TYR A 166 17.05 -6.39 4.37
N ALA A 167 16.92 -6.77 5.64
CA ALA A 167 16.60 -5.84 6.73
C ALA A 167 17.69 -4.78 6.92
N ASN A 168 18.98 -5.16 6.82
CA ASN A 168 20.12 -4.27 6.99
C ASN A 168 20.33 -3.34 5.78
N ASN A 169 20.00 -3.81 4.59
CA ASN A 169 20.21 -3.10 3.33
C ASN A 169 18.91 -2.54 2.75
N SER A 170 17.82 -2.54 3.51
CA SER A 170 16.52 -2.06 3.10
C SER A 170 16.60 -0.64 2.55
N HIS A 171 16.22 -0.49 1.29
CA HIS A 171 16.30 0.77 0.58
C HIS A 171 14.99 1.04 -0.15
N LYS A 172 14.22 2.02 0.33
CA LYS A 172 12.88 2.32 -0.20
C LYS A 172 12.83 2.57 -1.72
N PHE A 173 13.95 2.95 -2.33
CA PHE A 173 14.01 3.30 -3.76
C PHE A 173 14.22 2.10 -4.71
N VAL A 174 14.50 0.90 -4.19
CA VAL A 174 14.57 -0.32 -5.01
C VAL A 174 13.19 -0.85 -5.41
N PHE A 175 12.15 -0.39 -4.72
CA PHE A 175 10.77 -0.76 -5.02
C PHE A 175 10.16 0.18 -6.05
N PRO A 176 9.36 -0.34 -7.00
CA PRO A 176 8.56 0.50 -7.87
C PRO A 176 7.57 1.38 -7.10
N THR A 177 7.04 2.39 -7.77
CA THR A 177 5.96 3.26 -7.28
C THR A 177 4.78 3.24 -8.27
N MET A 178 3.64 3.80 -7.86
CA MET A 178 2.51 3.95 -8.80
C MET A 178 2.86 4.80 -10.01
N GLN A 179 3.78 5.76 -9.87
CA GLN A 179 4.28 6.52 -11.01
C GLN A 179 5.05 5.64 -11.99
N ASP A 180 5.90 4.73 -11.48
CA ASP A 180 6.62 3.77 -12.36
C ASP A 180 5.63 2.87 -13.13
N LEU A 181 4.54 2.42 -12.47
CA LEU A 181 3.50 1.63 -13.15
C LEU A 181 2.74 2.46 -14.19
N LYS A 182 2.40 3.70 -13.88
CA LYS A 182 1.75 4.61 -14.81
C LYS A 182 2.61 4.81 -16.07
N ASP A 183 3.88 5.16 -15.89
CA ASP A 183 4.82 5.39 -16.97
C ASP A 183 5.00 4.12 -17.82
N GLU A 184 5.07 2.94 -17.17
CA GLU A 184 5.18 1.65 -17.86
C GLU A 184 3.95 1.31 -18.69
N VAL A 185 2.76 1.53 -18.14
CA VAL A 185 1.50 1.28 -18.86
C VAL A 185 1.39 2.19 -20.09
N ASP A 186 1.74 3.47 -19.95
CA ASP A 186 1.75 4.40 -21.07
C ASP A 186 2.74 3.93 -22.16
N TYR A 187 3.96 3.55 -21.77
CA TYR A 187 4.96 3.03 -22.69
C TYR A 187 4.50 1.75 -23.40
N TYR A 188 4.02 0.76 -22.64
CA TYR A 188 3.59 -0.53 -23.17
C TYR A 188 2.46 -0.39 -24.18
N ILE A 189 1.45 0.44 -23.86
CA ILE A 189 0.32 0.66 -24.76
C ILE A 189 0.74 1.34 -26.05
N GLU A 190 1.69 2.28 -26.01
CA GLU A 190 2.14 2.99 -27.21
C GLU A 190 3.06 2.16 -28.08
N ASN A 191 3.97 1.40 -27.49
CA ASN A 191 5.11 0.81 -28.21
C ASN A 191 5.05 -0.72 -28.34
N GLU A 192 4.42 -1.43 -27.40
CA GLU A 192 4.42 -2.89 -27.39
C GLU A 192 3.07 -3.53 -27.71
N LEU A 193 1.97 -2.79 -27.49
CA LEU A 193 0.63 -3.33 -27.70
C LEU A 193 0.31 -3.47 -29.18
N THR A 194 0.06 -4.70 -29.62
CA THR A 194 -0.22 -5.04 -31.04
C THR A 194 -1.66 -4.75 -31.48
N TYR A 195 -2.57 -4.45 -30.56
CA TYR A 195 -3.94 -4.09 -30.88
C TYR A 195 -3.99 -2.70 -31.53
N GLU A 196 -4.89 -2.53 -32.49
CA GLU A 196 -5.07 -1.26 -33.22
C GLU A 196 -6.50 -0.70 -33.05
N GLY A 197 -6.66 0.57 -33.38
CA GLY A 197 -7.96 1.25 -33.46
C GLY A 197 -8.70 1.34 -32.13
N GLU A 198 -10.00 1.02 -32.15
CA GLU A 198 -10.90 1.17 -31.03
C GLU A 198 -10.53 0.27 -29.83
N VAL A 199 -10.03 -0.94 -30.09
CA VAL A 199 -9.63 -1.89 -29.03
C VAL A 199 -8.47 -1.31 -28.20
N LYS A 200 -7.44 -0.77 -28.88
CA LYS A 200 -6.31 -0.10 -28.20
C LYS A 200 -6.81 1.09 -27.37
N GLY A 201 -7.72 1.90 -27.94
CA GLY A 201 -8.32 3.04 -27.25
C GLY A 201 -9.08 2.64 -25.97
N ASN A 202 -9.85 1.57 -26.03
CA ASN A 202 -10.62 1.06 -24.90
C ASN A 202 -9.73 0.50 -23.79
N ILE A 203 -8.70 -0.28 -24.15
CA ILE A 203 -7.70 -0.80 -23.21
C ILE A 203 -6.98 0.36 -22.51
N ARG A 204 -6.50 1.33 -23.30
CA ARG A 204 -5.84 2.53 -22.79
C ARG A 204 -6.71 3.29 -21.80
N GLY A 205 -7.96 3.60 -22.20
CA GLY A 205 -8.90 4.35 -21.38
C GLY A 205 -9.18 3.65 -20.05
N ALA A 206 -9.38 2.34 -20.07
CA ALA A 206 -9.73 1.58 -18.88
C ALA A 206 -8.54 1.41 -17.89
N ILE A 207 -7.37 0.99 -18.35
CA ILE A 207 -6.22 0.77 -17.46
C ILE A 207 -5.64 2.10 -17.01
N LYS A 208 -5.34 3.01 -17.94
CA LYS A 208 -4.70 4.29 -17.64
C LYS A 208 -5.50 5.12 -16.66
N SER A 209 -6.81 5.28 -16.87
CA SER A 209 -7.66 6.11 -16.01
C SER A 209 -7.66 5.61 -14.54
N ARG A 210 -7.57 4.30 -14.34
CA ARG A 210 -7.52 3.70 -12.99
C ARG A 210 -6.20 4.00 -12.29
N ILE A 211 -5.08 3.77 -12.99
CA ILE A 211 -3.74 4.03 -12.46
C ILE A 211 -3.52 5.53 -12.23
N ASP A 212 -3.93 6.38 -13.19
CA ASP A 212 -3.86 7.85 -13.03
C ASP A 212 -4.61 8.32 -11.80
N SER A 213 -5.80 7.77 -11.55
CA SER A 213 -6.60 8.09 -10.35
C SER A 213 -5.86 7.76 -9.04
N LEU A 214 -5.09 6.65 -9.00
CA LEU A 214 -4.30 6.27 -7.83
C LEU A 214 -3.02 7.09 -7.67
N CYS A 215 -2.59 7.84 -8.69
CA CYS A 215 -1.39 8.67 -8.64
C CYS A 215 -1.63 10.09 -8.14
N VAL A 216 -2.86 10.56 -8.04
CA VAL A 216 -3.18 11.97 -7.78
C VAL A 216 -4.00 12.18 -6.51
N GLY A 217 -3.95 13.41 -5.97
CA GLY A 217 -4.73 13.81 -4.79
C GLY A 217 -4.40 13.00 -3.54
N SER A 218 -5.38 12.77 -2.69
CA SER A 218 -5.21 11.99 -1.46
C SER A 218 -4.83 10.53 -1.73
N LYS A 219 -5.27 9.96 -2.85
CA LYS A 219 -4.87 8.62 -3.27
C LYS A 219 -3.39 8.58 -3.68
N GLY A 220 -2.91 9.58 -4.41
CA GLY A 220 -1.50 9.74 -4.74
C GLY A 220 -0.63 9.88 -3.50
N TYR A 221 -1.10 10.61 -2.48
CA TYR A 221 -0.42 10.68 -1.19
C TYR A 221 -0.26 9.29 -0.55
N MET A 222 -1.30 8.46 -0.60
CA MET A 222 -1.32 7.13 0.01
C MET A 222 -0.48 6.10 -0.77
N PHE A 223 -0.68 6.03 -2.09
CA PHE A 223 -0.20 4.91 -2.91
C PHE A 223 0.98 5.25 -3.80
N ASN A 224 1.10 6.51 -4.26
CA ASN A 224 2.24 6.95 -5.09
C ASN A 224 3.41 7.41 -4.22
N THR A 225 3.97 6.48 -3.49
CA THR A 225 4.99 6.72 -2.47
C THR A 225 6.06 5.63 -2.50
N SER A 226 7.27 5.97 -2.09
CA SER A 226 8.32 4.99 -1.77
C SER A 226 8.28 4.54 -0.30
N GLU A 227 7.43 5.18 0.53
CA GLU A 227 7.25 4.78 1.93
C GLU A 227 6.31 3.58 2.02
N ASN A 228 6.50 2.77 3.07
CA ASN A 228 5.57 1.69 3.39
C ASN A 228 5.22 1.68 4.87
N ILE A 229 4.08 1.10 5.19
CA ILE A 229 3.62 0.92 6.58
C ILE A 229 4.55 -0.03 7.34
N ASN A 230 4.78 0.26 8.61
CA ASN A 230 5.41 -0.68 9.51
C ASN A 230 4.35 -1.67 10.02
N LEU A 231 4.21 -2.80 9.32
CA LEU A 231 3.22 -3.84 9.65
C LEU A 231 3.40 -4.40 11.05
N LYS A 232 4.64 -4.57 11.51
CA LYS A 232 4.91 -5.05 12.86
C LYS A 232 4.29 -4.11 13.90
N ASN A 233 4.48 -2.80 13.75
CA ASN A 233 3.89 -1.83 14.66
C ASN A 233 2.36 -1.81 14.54
N LEU A 234 1.83 -1.83 13.31
CA LEU A 234 0.38 -1.80 13.07
C LEU A 234 -0.34 -3.01 13.68
N LEU A 235 0.26 -4.20 13.63
CA LEU A 235 -0.35 -5.44 14.11
C LEU A 235 -0.07 -5.73 15.60
N ASN A 236 0.92 -5.06 16.21
CA ASN A 236 1.23 -5.26 17.62
C ASN A 236 0.44 -4.34 18.55
N VAL A 237 -0.24 -3.33 18.04
CA VAL A 237 -1.08 -2.42 18.82
C VAL A 237 -2.52 -2.43 18.29
N PRO A 238 -3.51 -2.20 19.16
CA PRO A 238 -4.90 -2.03 18.71
C PRO A 238 -4.98 -0.90 17.67
N SER A 239 -5.51 -1.18 16.50
CA SER A 239 -5.51 -0.23 15.39
C SER A 239 -6.86 -0.21 14.66
N VAL A 240 -7.26 0.96 14.18
CA VAL A 240 -8.44 1.17 13.34
C VAL A 240 -8.03 1.91 12.08
N ILE A 241 -8.41 1.39 10.93
CA ILE A 241 -8.26 2.04 9.63
C ILE A 241 -9.64 2.38 9.08
N GLU A 242 -9.92 3.65 8.99
CA GLU A 242 -11.17 4.20 8.45
C GLU A 242 -10.99 4.54 6.98
N LEU A 243 -11.89 4.03 6.12
CA LEU A 243 -11.88 4.29 4.69
C LEU A 243 -12.92 5.35 4.26
N GLU A 244 -13.54 6.04 5.20
CA GLU A 244 -14.59 7.04 4.91
C GLU A 244 -14.09 8.17 4.02
N GLY A 245 -12.80 8.54 4.11
CA GLY A 245 -12.20 9.55 3.25
C GLY A 245 -12.09 9.17 1.76
N LEU A 246 -12.36 7.90 1.43
CA LEU A 246 -12.44 7.42 0.05
C LEU A 246 -13.91 7.33 -0.37
N SER A 247 -14.28 8.00 -1.47
CA SER A 247 -15.66 8.03 -1.96
C SER A 247 -16.01 6.84 -2.85
N ASP A 248 -15.05 6.37 -3.65
CA ASP A 248 -15.23 5.31 -4.62
C ASP A 248 -15.12 3.92 -3.97
N ASP A 249 -16.08 3.06 -4.25
CA ASP A 249 -16.09 1.67 -3.75
C ASP A 249 -14.91 0.85 -4.29
N ALA A 250 -14.44 1.13 -5.50
CA ALA A 250 -13.27 0.48 -6.07
C ALA A 250 -11.98 0.86 -5.32
N ASP A 251 -11.83 2.12 -4.91
CA ASP A 251 -10.70 2.58 -4.10
C ASP A 251 -10.72 1.97 -2.70
N LYS A 252 -11.91 1.82 -2.11
CA LYS A 252 -12.09 1.11 -0.82
C LYS A 252 -11.74 -0.37 -0.94
N ALA A 253 -12.20 -1.02 -2.02
CA ALA A 253 -11.86 -2.42 -2.30
C ALA A 253 -10.35 -2.59 -2.50
N PHE A 254 -9.72 -1.70 -3.27
CA PHE A 254 -8.27 -1.71 -3.48
C PHE A 254 -7.50 -1.54 -2.16
N SER A 255 -7.89 -0.58 -1.34
CA SER A 255 -7.28 -0.35 -0.02
C SER A 255 -7.42 -1.55 0.90
N LEU A 256 -8.62 -2.13 0.97
CA LEU A 256 -8.91 -3.32 1.77
C LEU A 256 -8.08 -4.52 1.31
N GLY A 257 -8.07 -4.79 0.01
CA GLY A 257 -7.32 -5.92 -0.54
C GLY A 257 -5.81 -5.77 -0.40
N LEU A 258 -5.27 -4.55 -0.55
CA LEU A 258 -3.86 -4.27 -0.34
C LEU A 258 -3.45 -4.53 1.12
N LEU A 259 -4.27 -4.13 2.09
CA LEU A 259 -4.04 -4.41 3.51
C LEU A 259 -4.08 -5.92 3.79
N ILE A 260 -5.03 -6.65 3.21
CA ILE A 260 -5.13 -8.12 3.35
C ILE A 260 -3.88 -8.79 2.79
N ILE A 261 -3.41 -8.40 1.59
CA ILE A 261 -2.17 -8.93 1.00
C ILE A 261 -1.00 -8.70 1.94
N ASN A 262 -0.80 -7.46 2.40
CA ASN A 262 0.30 -7.11 3.29
C ASN A 262 0.27 -7.92 4.61
N ILE A 263 -0.91 -8.11 5.20
CA ILE A 263 -1.07 -8.90 6.43
C ILE A 263 -0.76 -10.37 6.17
N ASN A 264 -1.27 -10.93 5.08
CA ASN A 264 -1.03 -12.32 4.71
C ASN A 264 0.46 -12.59 4.48
N GLU A 265 1.12 -11.77 3.69
CA GLU A 265 2.55 -11.87 3.42
C GLU A 265 3.38 -11.71 4.70
N TYR A 266 3.01 -10.75 5.56
CA TYR A 266 3.67 -10.58 6.85
C TYR A 266 3.54 -11.84 7.71
N ARG A 267 2.36 -12.45 7.77
CA ARG A 267 2.13 -13.68 8.55
C ARG A 267 2.88 -14.88 7.99
N GLN A 268 3.03 -14.99 6.69
CA GLN A 268 3.78 -16.08 6.04
C GLN A 268 5.28 -16.03 6.41
N VAL A 269 5.87 -14.84 6.53
CA VAL A 269 7.32 -14.68 6.78
C VAL A 269 7.65 -14.42 8.25
N ASP A 270 6.65 -14.23 9.10
CA ASP A 270 6.85 -13.97 10.53
C ASP A 270 7.27 -15.26 11.24
N LYS A 271 8.55 -15.33 11.64
CA LYS A 271 9.13 -16.50 12.33
C LYS A 271 8.46 -16.86 13.66
N GLU A 272 7.73 -15.92 14.24
CA GLU A 272 6.94 -16.23 15.44
C GLU A 272 5.75 -17.14 15.11
N THR A 273 5.31 -17.23 13.84
CA THR A 273 4.27 -18.17 13.41
C THR A 273 4.64 -19.63 13.64
N GLU A 274 5.91 -19.97 13.61
CA GLU A 274 6.38 -21.35 13.85
C GLU A 274 6.29 -21.78 15.32
N ARG A 275 6.07 -20.85 16.25
CA ARG A 275 6.20 -21.08 17.71
C ARG A 275 4.90 -21.42 18.46
N GLY A 276 3.74 -21.45 17.81
CA GLY A 276 2.49 -21.79 18.51
C GLY A 276 1.23 -21.74 17.68
N ASN A 277 0.33 -22.71 17.91
CA ASN A 277 -0.96 -22.86 17.23
C ASN A 277 -2.10 -22.01 17.84
N GLY A 278 -1.82 -20.87 18.48
CA GLY A 278 -2.83 -20.03 19.13
C GLY A 278 -3.16 -18.75 18.38
N LEU A 279 -4.26 -18.13 18.76
CA LEU A 279 -4.64 -16.81 18.29
C LEU A 279 -3.57 -15.77 18.63
N ARG A 280 -3.14 -14.99 17.64
CA ARG A 280 -2.14 -13.93 17.80
C ARG A 280 -2.71 -12.54 17.63
N HIS A 281 -3.65 -12.41 16.71
CA HIS A 281 -4.19 -11.13 16.29
C HIS A 281 -5.58 -11.29 15.71
N LEU A 282 -6.40 -10.26 15.80
CA LEU A 282 -7.74 -10.20 15.21
C LEU A 282 -7.79 -9.17 14.08
N LEU A 283 -8.19 -9.59 12.89
CA LEU A 283 -8.52 -8.72 11.77
C LEU A 283 -10.04 -8.61 11.66
N VAL A 284 -10.56 -7.40 11.78
CA VAL A 284 -11.98 -7.12 11.55
C VAL A 284 -12.15 -6.46 10.20
N ILE A 285 -13.03 -7.02 9.38
CA ILE A 285 -13.39 -6.49 8.07
C ILE A 285 -14.88 -6.16 8.09
N GLU A 286 -15.21 -4.88 8.07
CA GLU A 286 -16.59 -4.44 7.89
C GLU A 286 -16.93 -4.29 6.40
N GLU A 287 -18.17 -4.60 6.04
CA GLU A 287 -18.68 -4.54 4.67
C GLU A 287 -17.76 -5.26 3.66
N ALA A 288 -17.34 -6.46 4.00
CA ALA A 288 -16.39 -7.25 3.22
C ALA A 288 -16.84 -7.50 1.76
N HIS A 289 -18.14 -7.38 1.47
CA HIS A 289 -18.69 -7.48 0.13
C HIS A 289 -18.12 -6.43 -0.86
N ARG A 290 -17.47 -5.38 -0.39
CA ARG A 290 -16.80 -4.40 -1.26
C ARG A 290 -15.69 -5.03 -2.08
N LEU A 291 -14.91 -5.93 -1.47
CA LEU A 291 -13.86 -6.71 -2.15
C LEU A 291 -14.36 -8.13 -2.47
N LEU A 292 -14.99 -8.80 -1.50
CA LEU A 292 -15.41 -10.21 -1.54
C LEU A 292 -16.87 -10.35 -1.99
N LYS A 293 -17.22 -9.64 -3.07
CA LYS A 293 -18.56 -9.62 -3.61
C LYS A 293 -18.93 -11.00 -4.17
N ASN A 294 -20.20 -11.39 -3.97
CA ASN A 294 -20.78 -12.53 -4.68
C ASN A 294 -20.83 -12.22 -6.18
N VAL A 295 -19.92 -12.84 -6.93
CA VAL A 295 -19.84 -12.72 -8.40
C VAL A 295 -20.30 -14.05 -8.97
N SER A 296 -21.50 -14.09 -9.59
CA SER A 296 -22.00 -15.31 -10.23
C SER A 296 -21.03 -15.75 -11.32
N THR A 297 -20.56 -17.00 -11.23
CA THR A 297 -19.69 -17.61 -12.22
C THR A 297 -20.42 -17.99 -13.51
N GLU A 298 -21.76 -17.89 -13.52
CA GLU A 298 -22.62 -18.43 -14.56
C GLU A 298 -22.82 -17.54 -15.81
N ASN A 299 -22.36 -16.28 -15.81
CA ASN A 299 -22.63 -15.32 -16.91
C ASN A 299 -21.39 -14.84 -17.68
N SER A 300 -20.30 -15.59 -17.69
CA SER A 300 -19.20 -15.31 -18.61
C SER A 300 -19.42 -16.10 -19.91
N SER A 301 -19.52 -15.38 -21.05
CA SER A 301 -19.30 -16.01 -22.35
C SER A 301 -18.00 -16.81 -22.26
N GLU A 302 -18.01 -18.05 -22.73
CA GLU A 302 -16.88 -19.02 -22.62
C GLU A 302 -15.53 -18.42 -23.11
N ASP A 303 -15.57 -17.37 -23.93
CA ASP A 303 -14.38 -16.75 -24.53
C ASP A 303 -13.66 -15.69 -23.67
N LEU A 304 -14.28 -15.12 -22.63
CA LEU A 304 -13.69 -13.97 -21.89
C LEU A 304 -13.27 -14.29 -20.46
N GLY A 305 -13.64 -15.46 -19.92
CA GLY A 305 -13.35 -15.80 -18.54
C GLY A 305 -13.99 -14.84 -17.50
N ASN A 306 -13.88 -15.13 -16.23
CA ASN A 306 -14.29 -14.22 -15.14
C ASN A 306 -13.08 -13.85 -14.26
N PRO A 307 -12.21 -12.90 -14.67
CA PRO A 307 -11.01 -12.54 -13.91
C PRO A 307 -11.37 -12.04 -12.50
N LYS A 308 -12.46 -11.29 -12.37
CA LYS A 308 -12.92 -10.77 -11.09
C LYS A 308 -13.36 -11.88 -10.13
N GLY A 309 -14.11 -12.86 -10.64
CA GLY A 309 -14.56 -14.01 -9.83
C GLY A 309 -13.38 -14.84 -9.31
N LYS A 310 -12.37 -15.11 -10.16
CA LYS A 310 -11.15 -15.82 -9.77
C LYS A 310 -10.33 -15.04 -8.75
N ALA A 311 -10.22 -13.73 -8.92
CA ALA A 311 -9.52 -12.87 -7.97
C ALA A 311 -10.21 -12.87 -6.60
N VAL A 312 -11.53 -12.75 -6.57
CA VAL A 312 -12.32 -12.83 -5.32
C VAL A 312 -12.13 -14.18 -4.64
N GLU A 313 -12.17 -15.27 -5.39
CA GLU A 313 -11.93 -16.63 -4.87
C GLU A 313 -10.53 -16.75 -4.23
N HIS A 314 -9.51 -16.16 -4.87
CA HIS A 314 -8.15 -16.14 -4.32
C HIS A 314 -8.08 -15.40 -2.97
N PHE A 315 -8.73 -14.24 -2.85
CA PHE A 315 -8.81 -13.51 -1.57
C PHE A 315 -9.55 -14.30 -0.49
N ILE A 316 -10.61 -15.04 -0.83
CA ILE A 316 -11.34 -15.88 0.12
C ILE A 316 -10.44 -17.01 0.64
N ASN A 317 -9.71 -17.66 -0.26
CA ASN A 317 -8.76 -18.74 0.11
C ASN A 317 -7.64 -18.19 1.00
N MET A 318 -7.09 -17.02 0.67
CA MET A 318 -6.09 -16.33 1.48
C MET A 318 -6.60 -16.05 2.90
N LEU A 319 -7.81 -15.53 3.05
CA LEU A 319 -8.41 -15.29 4.38
C LEU A 319 -8.58 -16.60 5.16
N ALA A 320 -9.01 -17.67 4.50
CA ALA A 320 -9.15 -19.00 5.15
C ALA A 320 -7.79 -19.55 5.63
N GLU A 321 -6.72 -19.36 4.86
CA GLU A 321 -5.37 -19.81 5.21
C GLU A 321 -4.77 -19.03 6.39
N MET A 322 -5.17 -17.77 6.61
CA MET A 322 -4.69 -16.95 7.72
C MET A 322 -4.90 -17.59 9.10
N ARG A 323 -5.88 -18.49 9.23
CA ARG A 323 -6.10 -19.27 10.44
C ARG A 323 -4.85 -20.05 10.87
N SER A 324 -4.14 -20.64 9.91
CA SER A 324 -2.92 -21.43 10.18
C SER A 324 -1.78 -20.58 10.78
N TYR A 325 -1.81 -19.28 10.57
CA TYR A 325 -0.84 -18.32 11.10
C TYR A 325 -1.25 -17.67 12.42
N GLY A 326 -2.36 -18.11 13.03
CA GLY A 326 -2.88 -17.52 14.25
C GLY A 326 -3.56 -16.16 14.04
N GLN A 327 -3.94 -15.86 12.80
CA GLN A 327 -4.67 -14.66 12.44
C GLN A 327 -6.17 -14.95 12.43
N GLY A 328 -6.88 -14.55 13.49
CA GLY A 328 -8.35 -14.62 13.52
C GLY A 328 -8.94 -13.52 12.64
N VAL A 329 -10.00 -13.84 11.89
CA VAL A 329 -10.73 -12.88 11.05
C VAL A 329 -12.18 -12.78 11.53
N ILE A 330 -12.66 -11.56 11.72
CA ILE A 330 -14.05 -11.25 12.02
C ILE A 330 -14.61 -10.47 10.84
N VAL A 331 -15.57 -11.07 10.13
CA VAL A 331 -16.27 -10.42 9.02
C VAL A 331 -17.61 -9.90 9.53
N ALA A 332 -17.81 -8.58 9.46
CA ALA A 332 -19.05 -7.94 9.83
C ALA A 332 -19.82 -7.45 8.58
N GLU A 333 -21.06 -7.92 8.40
CA GLU A 333 -21.82 -7.68 7.18
C GLU A 333 -23.27 -7.27 7.44
N GLN A 334 -23.79 -6.37 6.62
CA GLN A 334 -25.19 -5.95 6.70
C GLN A 334 -26.09 -6.77 5.78
N ILE A 335 -25.59 -7.18 4.64
CA ILE A 335 -26.36 -7.82 3.56
C ILE A 335 -25.61 -9.10 3.15
N PRO A 336 -25.85 -10.23 3.84
CA PRO A 336 -25.16 -11.49 3.59
C PRO A 336 -25.20 -11.97 2.14
N CYS A 337 -26.29 -11.74 1.41
CA CYS A 337 -26.41 -12.18 0.01
C CYS A 337 -25.45 -11.45 -0.96
N LYS A 338 -24.92 -10.29 -0.60
CA LYS A 338 -23.90 -9.59 -1.38
C LYS A 338 -22.50 -10.17 -1.22
N LEU A 339 -22.25 -10.87 -0.11
CA LEU A 339 -20.97 -11.48 0.20
C LEU A 339 -20.83 -12.84 -0.49
N ALA A 340 -19.63 -13.19 -0.93
CA ALA A 340 -19.37 -14.50 -1.48
C ALA A 340 -19.68 -15.59 -0.42
N PRO A 341 -20.48 -16.61 -0.75
CA PRO A 341 -20.98 -17.58 0.22
C PRO A 341 -19.90 -18.33 0.98
N ASP A 342 -18.73 -18.53 0.36
CA ASP A 342 -17.63 -19.27 0.97
C ASP A 342 -16.97 -18.50 2.13
N VAL A 343 -17.06 -17.18 2.19
CA VAL A 343 -16.64 -16.41 3.36
C VAL A 343 -17.46 -16.77 4.59
N ILE A 344 -18.79 -16.92 4.42
CA ILE A 344 -19.69 -17.31 5.50
C ILE A 344 -19.45 -18.76 5.91
N LYS A 345 -19.27 -19.68 4.94
CA LYS A 345 -19.00 -21.09 5.19
C LYS A 345 -17.69 -21.32 5.93
N ASN A 346 -16.63 -20.58 5.55
CA ASN A 346 -15.30 -20.68 6.16
C ASN A 346 -15.22 -20.08 7.59
N SER A 347 -16.23 -19.36 8.03
CA SER A 347 -16.31 -18.85 9.39
C SER A 347 -16.97 -19.85 10.31
N SER A 348 -16.24 -20.41 11.28
CA SER A 348 -16.79 -21.44 12.20
C SER A 348 -17.77 -20.85 13.23
N ASN A 349 -17.58 -19.58 13.58
CA ASN A 349 -18.48 -18.89 14.53
C ASN A 349 -19.40 -17.95 13.77
N LYS A 350 -20.68 -17.93 14.15
CA LYS A 350 -21.69 -17.08 13.52
C LYS A 350 -22.51 -16.38 14.60
N ILE A 351 -22.61 -15.06 14.51
CA ILE A 351 -23.39 -14.21 15.41
C ILE A 351 -24.37 -13.40 14.56
N ILE A 352 -25.63 -13.76 14.59
CA ILE A 352 -26.66 -13.30 13.69
C ILE A 352 -27.64 -12.39 14.45
N HIS A 353 -27.54 -11.11 14.19
CA HIS A 353 -28.50 -10.12 14.66
C HIS A 353 -29.75 -10.10 13.76
N ARG A 354 -30.63 -9.12 13.97
CA ARG A 354 -31.86 -9.00 13.18
C ARG A 354 -31.58 -8.92 11.69
N ILE A 355 -32.22 -9.81 10.90
CA ILE A 355 -32.22 -9.85 9.44
C ILE A 355 -33.66 -9.93 8.97
N VAL A 356 -34.07 -9.03 8.04
CA VAL A 356 -35.45 -8.92 7.57
C VAL A 356 -35.65 -9.50 6.16
N ALA A 357 -34.64 -9.37 5.30
CA ALA A 357 -34.73 -9.86 3.93
C ALA A 357 -34.72 -11.39 3.87
N LYS A 358 -35.65 -11.97 3.12
CA LYS A 358 -35.82 -13.43 3.04
C LYS A 358 -34.63 -14.15 2.42
N ASP A 359 -34.05 -13.59 1.37
CA ASP A 359 -32.86 -14.09 0.70
C ASP A 359 -31.65 -14.18 1.67
N ASP A 360 -31.46 -13.15 2.48
CA ASP A 360 -30.45 -13.15 3.55
C ASP A 360 -30.74 -14.20 4.63
N GLN A 361 -32.02 -14.34 5.04
CA GLN A 361 -32.44 -15.34 6.02
C GLN A 361 -32.20 -16.76 5.52
N GLU A 362 -32.49 -17.06 4.25
CA GLU A 362 -32.25 -18.36 3.63
C GLU A 362 -30.76 -18.74 3.58
N ILE A 363 -29.90 -17.79 3.19
CA ILE A 363 -28.44 -17.99 3.17
C ILE A 363 -27.94 -18.34 4.59
N ILE A 364 -28.41 -17.60 5.59
CA ILE A 364 -28.01 -17.83 6.98
C ILE A 364 -28.54 -19.17 7.49
N ALA A 365 -29.81 -19.48 7.27
CA ALA A 365 -30.41 -20.75 7.67
C ALA A 365 -29.60 -21.95 7.15
N ASN A 366 -29.25 -21.93 5.87
CA ASN A 366 -28.46 -22.98 5.23
C ASN A 366 -27.04 -23.11 5.82
N THR A 367 -26.47 -22.02 6.35
CA THR A 367 -25.10 -22.03 6.89
C THR A 367 -25.02 -22.43 8.38
N ILE A 368 -26.06 -22.22 9.16
CA ILE A 368 -26.12 -22.61 10.59
C ILE A 368 -26.93 -23.88 10.84
N GLY A 369 -27.48 -24.49 9.79
CA GLY A 369 -28.21 -25.76 9.88
C GLY A 369 -29.57 -25.67 10.57
N VAL A 370 -30.23 -24.50 10.54
CA VAL A 370 -31.60 -24.33 11.02
C VAL A 370 -32.59 -24.39 9.87
N LYS A 371 -33.83 -24.72 10.17
CA LYS A 371 -34.89 -24.67 9.16
C LYS A 371 -35.19 -23.25 8.72
N ALA A 372 -35.55 -23.08 7.45
CA ALA A 372 -35.92 -21.76 6.91
C ALA A 372 -37.05 -21.07 7.70
N GLU A 373 -37.97 -21.85 8.26
CA GLU A 373 -39.07 -21.37 9.10
C GLU A 373 -38.56 -20.73 10.41
N ASP A 374 -37.56 -21.36 11.06
CA ASP A 374 -36.93 -20.85 12.29
C ASP A 374 -36.09 -19.59 12.01
N ALA A 375 -35.55 -19.46 10.78
CA ALA A 375 -34.80 -18.28 10.37
C ALA A 375 -35.71 -17.04 10.17
N MET A 376 -37.01 -17.19 9.94
CA MET A 376 -37.95 -16.07 9.85
C MET A 376 -38.05 -15.30 11.17
N ASP A 377 -37.82 -15.94 12.30
CA ASP A 377 -37.81 -15.32 13.63
C ASP A 377 -36.64 -14.32 13.80
N LEU A 378 -35.59 -14.43 13.00
CA LEU A 378 -34.48 -13.46 12.98
C LEU A 378 -34.96 -12.04 12.64
N GLY A 379 -36.06 -11.89 11.88
CA GLY A 379 -36.66 -10.61 11.59
C GLY A 379 -37.25 -9.87 12.82
N ASN A 380 -37.55 -10.61 13.87
CA ASN A 380 -38.19 -10.11 15.09
C ASN A 380 -37.18 -9.83 16.23
N ASN A 381 -35.91 -10.17 16.06
CA ASN A 381 -34.90 -9.98 17.10
C ASN A 381 -34.80 -8.51 17.54
N LYS A 382 -34.81 -8.30 18.86
CA LYS A 382 -34.61 -6.98 19.49
C LYS A 382 -33.16 -6.51 19.31
N THR A 383 -32.92 -5.20 19.31
CA THR A 383 -31.54 -4.66 19.25
C THR A 383 -30.69 -5.21 20.41
N GLY A 384 -29.48 -5.66 20.04
CA GLY A 384 -28.53 -6.26 21.00
C GLY A 384 -28.80 -7.72 21.35
N TYR A 385 -29.77 -8.36 20.69
CA TYR A 385 -29.96 -9.81 20.74
C TYR A 385 -29.43 -10.43 19.46
N ALA A 386 -28.81 -11.60 19.57
CA ALA A 386 -28.27 -12.32 18.43
C ALA A 386 -28.46 -13.83 18.59
N LEU A 387 -28.69 -14.52 17.47
CA LEU A 387 -28.59 -15.97 17.39
C LEU A 387 -27.12 -16.32 17.20
N CYS A 388 -26.54 -17.05 18.14
CA CYS A 388 -25.12 -17.38 18.18
C CYS A 388 -24.89 -18.87 17.96
N HIS A 389 -23.96 -19.22 17.10
CA HIS A 389 -23.48 -20.57 16.86
C HIS A 389 -21.96 -20.58 16.82
N LYS A 390 -21.34 -21.53 17.52
CA LYS A 390 -19.89 -21.81 17.40
C LYS A 390 -19.64 -23.29 17.20
N GLU A 391 -18.47 -23.61 16.66
CA GLU A 391 -18.09 -25.00 16.40
C GLU A 391 -18.25 -25.88 17.67
N GLY A 392 -18.83 -27.06 17.51
CA GLY A 392 -19.13 -28.00 18.60
C GLY A 392 -20.50 -27.82 19.23
N MET A 393 -21.25 -26.78 18.89
CA MET A 393 -22.64 -26.64 19.32
C MET A 393 -23.57 -27.43 18.41
N THR A 394 -24.51 -28.15 18.99
CA THR A 394 -25.52 -28.91 18.23
C THR A 394 -26.64 -28.03 17.68
N GLN A 395 -26.93 -26.92 18.36
CA GLN A 395 -27.94 -25.94 17.95
C GLN A 395 -27.48 -24.53 18.33
N PRO A 396 -27.86 -23.51 17.55
CA PRO A 396 -27.60 -22.13 17.91
C PRO A 396 -28.44 -21.70 19.12
N VAL A 397 -27.95 -20.71 19.86
CA VAL A 397 -28.61 -20.15 21.06
C VAL A 397 -28.84 -18.66 20.91
N ASN A 398 -29.95 -18.18 21.47
CA ASN A 398 -30.19 -16.75 21.55
C ASN A 398 -29.36 -16.13 22.71
N VAL A 399 -28.67 -15.05 22.42
CA VAL A 399 -27.79 -14.36 23.37
C VAL A 399 -28.15 -12.88 23.44
N LYS A 400 -28.28 -12.35 24.66
CA LYS A 400 -28.26 -10.91 24.88
C LYS A 400 -26.83 -10.45 25.00
N ILE A 401 -26.36 -9.69 24.04
CA ILE A 401 -25.00 -9.13 24.01
C ILE A 401 -24.91 -7.94 24.97
N ASP A 402 -23.86 -7.89 25.77
CA ASP A 402 -23.58 -6.78 26.65
C ASP A 402 -23.25 -5.51 25.88
N SER A 403 -23.68 -4.36 26.40
CA SER A 403 -23.32 -3.07 25.82
C SER A 403 -21.88 -2.68 26.18
N VAL A 404 -21.19 -2.05 25.24
CA VAL A 404 -19.88 -1.46 25.46
C VAL A 404 -20.01 0.05 25.70
N SER A 405 -19.13 0.59 26.54
CA SER A 405 -19.02 2.03 26.72
C SER A 405 -18.10 2.61 25.65
N SER A 406 -18.38 3.81 25.16
CA SER A 406 -17.59 4.48 24.11
C SER A 406 -16.81 5.67 24.67
N ASN A 407 -15.60 5.88 24.13
CA ASN A 407 -14.83 7.11 24.28
C ASN A 407 -14.90 7.87 22.96
N ASN A 408 -15.15 9.17 23.00
CA ASN A 408 -15.16 9.97 21.77
C ASN A 408 -13.74 10.47 21.46
N ILE A 409 -13.18 10.06 20.32
CA ILE A 409 -11.93 10.60 19.78
C ILE A 409 -12.28 11.48 18.58
N GLU A 410 -12.03 12.78 18.72
CA GLU A 410 -12.31 13.77 17.68
C GLU A 410 -11.16 13.85 16.64
N ASP A 411 -11.49 14.19 15.41
CA ASP A 411 -10.51 14.39 14.32
C ASP A 411 -9.43 15.42 14.70
N VAL A 412 -9.79 16.46 15.47
CA VAL A 412 -8.84 17.51 15.91
C VAL A 412 -7.68 16.95 16.73
N LYS A 413 -7.93 15.94 17.57
CA LYS A 413 -6.86 15.29 18.34
C LYS A 413 -5.90 14.51 17.42
N LEU A 414 -6.43 13.84 16.40
CA LEU A 414 -5.62 13.11 15.43
C LEU A 414 -4.85 14.08 14.51
N PHE A 415 -5.47 15.19 14.14
CA PHE A 415 -4.87 16.22 13.30
C PHE A 415 -3.63 16.85 13.95
N ASN A 416 -3.71 17.23 15.22
CA ASN A 416 -2.64 17.95 15.92
C ASN A 416 -1.40 17.08 16.21
N ASN A 417 -1.52 15.77 16.10
CA ASN A 417 -0.37 14.88 16.28
C ASN A 417 0.60 15.03 15.10
N GLU A 418 1.85 15.42 15.39
CA GLU A 418 2.92 15.59 14.39
C GLU A 418 2.54 16.53 13.21
N LEU A 419 1.83 17.61 13.49
CA LEU A 419 1.29 18.54 12.48
C LEU A 419 2.33 18.96 11.43
N LYS A 420 3.53 19.40 11.86
CA LYS A 420 4.58 19.84 10.95
C LYS A 420 4.97 18.75 9.94
N ARG A 421 5.22 17.55 10.42
CA ARG A 421 5.57 16.41 9.57
C ARG A 421 4.48 16.09 8.56
N LYS A 422 3.21 16.13 8.96
CA LYS A 422 2.07 15.93 8.06
C LYS A 422 2.01 16.98 6.96
N MET A 423 2.25 18.24 7.31
CA MET A 423 2.26 19.36 6.34
C MET A 423 3.41 19.21 5.34
N ASP A 424 4.60 18.86 5.81
CA ASP A 424 5.76 18.60 4.94
C ASP A 424 5.51 17.43 4.00
N ASP A 425 4.99 16.31 4.51
CA ASP A 425 4.67 15.13 3.70
C ASP A 425 3.59 15.40 2.65
N ILE A 426 2.58 16.21 2.98
CA ILE A 426 1.54 16.66 2.04
C ILE A 426 2.17 17.53 0.94
N ASN A 427 2.98 18.51 1.30
CA ASN A 427 3.64 19.40 0.35
C ASN A 427 4.60 18.64 -0.57
N ILE A 428 5.38 17.73 -0.03
CA ILE A 428 6.25 16.83 -0.81
C ILE A 428 5.42 15.99 -1.81
N SER A 429 4.29 15.46 -1.38
CA SER A 429 3.40 14.70 -2.27
C SER A 429 2.81 15.57 -3.38
N ILE A 430 2.37 16.78 -3.07
CA ILE A 430 1.85 17.75 -4.05
C ILE A 430 2.92 18.08 -5.09
N ILE A 431 4.15 18.38 -4.66
CA ILE A 431 5.27 18.71 -5.55
C ILE A 431 5.60 17.51 -6.45
N LYS A 432 5.74 16.32 -5.87
CA LYS A 432 6.05 15.09 -6.62
C LYS A 432 4.98 14.76 -7.66
N THR A 433 3.71 14.88 -7.30
CA THR A 433 2.60 14.59 -8.21
C THR A 433 2.45 15.65 -9.29
N GLY A 434 2.53 16.92 -8.92
CA GLY A 434 2.29 18.04 -9.85
C GLY A 434 3.45 18.37 -10.77
N LEU A 435 4.69 18.06 -10.33
CA LEU A 435 5.93 18.47 -11.02
C LEU A 435 6.94 17.32 -11.16
N TYR A 436 6.50 16.07 -11.26
CA TYR A 436 7.36 14.88 -11.33
C TYR A 436 8.51 15.02 -12.34
N GLU A 437 8.21 15.41 -13.58
CA GLU A 437 9.19 15.57 -14.64
C GLU A 437 10.20 16.66 -14.33
N LYS A 438 9.74 17.83 -13.84
CA LYS A 438 10.62 18.94 -13.51
C LYS A 438 11.54 18.61 -12.33
N VAL A 439 11.00 17.96 -11.30
CA VAL A 439 11.80 17.46 -10.16
C VAL A 439 12.86 16.48 -10.67
N SER A 440 12.52 15.59 -11.59
CA SER A 440 13.45 14.62 -12.18
C SER A 440 14.58 15.29 -12.93
N ILE A 441 14.27 16.27 -13.77
CA ILE A 441 15.26 17.05 -14.53
C ILE A 441 16.23 17.80 -13.59
N TYR A 442 15.71 18.48 -12.60
CA TYR A 442 16.55 19.24 -11.66
C TYR A 442 17.33 18.34 -10.71
N ALA A 443 16.81 17.16 -10.35
CA ALA A 443 17.55 16.18 -9.57
C ALA A 443 18.77 15.63 -10.35
N VAL A 444 18.60 15.34 -11.65
CA VAL A 444 19.73 14.97 -12.51
C VAL A 444 20.77 16.09 -12.57
N LYS A 445 20.36 17.34 -12.80
CA LYS A 445 21.26 18.49 -12.79
C LYS A 445 22.00 18.63 -11.46
N THR A 446 21.29 18.48 -10.35
CA THR A 446 21.87 18.53 -9.00
C THR A 446 22.91 17.44 -8.78
N LEU A 447 22.59 16.18 -9.15
CA LEU A 447 23.52 15.06 -9.01
C LEU A 447 24.78 15.26 -9.86
N LEU A 448 24.61 15.66 -11.11
CA LEU A 448 25.75 15.95 -12.00
C LEU A 448 26.63 17.09 -11.46
N SER A 449 26.01 18.15 -10.91
CA SER A 449 26.74 19.27 -10.28
C SER A 449 27.52 18.77 -9.05
N LEU A 450 26.93 17.99 -8.18
CA LEU A 450 27.61 17.38 -7.02
C LEU A 450 28.78 16.48 -7.41
N MET A 451 28.70 15.81 -8.56
CA MET A 451 29.75 14.89 -9.03
C MET A 451 30.90 15.61 -9.71
N TYR A 452 30.63 16.64 -10.48
CA TYR A 452 31.61 17.20 -11.44
C TYR A 452 32.05 18.64 -11.16
N GLU A 453 31.22 19.47 -10.50
CA GLU A 453 31.61 20.83 -10.18
C GLU A 453 32.67 20.85 -9.07
N THR A 454 33.69 21.68 -9.24
CA THR A 454 34.79 21.80 -8.25
C THR A 454 34.55 22.93 -7.26
N ASP A 455 33.79 23.92 -7.66
CA ASP A 455 33.48 25.11 -6.86
C ASP A 455 32.18 24.93 -6.08
N SER A 456 32.26 25.12 -4.76
CA SER A 456 31.11 24.95 -3.87
C SER A 456 30.00 25.97 -4.13
N ASP A 457 30.38 27.19 -4.42
CA ASP A 457 29.41 28.26 -4.70
C ASP A 457 28.59 27.95 -5.94
N THR A 458 29.21 27.37 -6.95
CA THR A 458 28.51 26.92 -8.18
C THR A 458 27.55 25.77 -7.90
N VAL A 459 27.93 24.80 -7.05
CA VAL A 459 27.03 23.70 -6.65
C VAL A 459 25.80 24.23 -5.92
N PHE A 460 26.01 25.05 -4.89
CA PHE A 460 24.89 25.56 -4.08
C PHE A 460 24.02 26.54 -4.85
N ARG A 461 24.61 27.35 -5.73
CA ARG A 461 23.87 28.21 -6.66
C ARG A 461 23.00 27.36 -7.59
N GLY A 462 23.54 26.24 -8.10
CA GLY A 462 22.80 25.28 -8.93
C GLY A 462 21.57 24.70 -8.21
N ILE A 463 21.72 24.33 -6.93
CA ILE A 463 20.62 23.85 -6.09
C ILE A 463 19.59 24.97 -5.87
N SER A 464 20.03 26.19 -5.55
CA SER A 464 19.13 27.33 -5.37
C SER A 464 18.34 27.64 -6.65
N ILE A 465 18.99 27.62 -7.80
CA ILE A 465 18.33 27.80 -9.12
C ILE A 465 17.28 26.70 -9.34
N ALA A 466 17.60 25.44 -9.01
CA ALA A 466 16.64 24.35 -9.12
C ALA A 466 15.40 24.56 -8.25
N VAL A 467 15.59 24.99 -7.00
CA VAL A 467 14.49 25.31 -6.07
C VAL A 467 13.65 26.47 -6.64
N ASP A 468 14.28 27.55 -7.10
CA ASP A 468 13.58 28.72 -7.67
C ASP A 468 12.77 28.35 -8.92
N LYS A 469 13.33 27.52 -9.79
CA LYS A 469 12.64 27.06 -11.00
C LYS A 469 11.44 26.17 -10.68
N ILE A 470 11.59 25.23 -9.75
CA ILE A 470 10.47 24.40 -9.30
C ILE A 470 9.38 25.29 -8.65
N ARG A 471 9.78 26.29 -7.85
CA ARG A 471 8.84 27.26 -7.26
C ARG A 471 8.10 28.10 -8.32
N GLN A 472 8.78 28.51 -9.38
CA GLN A 472 8.17 29.20 -10.53
C GLN A 472 7.15 28.30 -11.24
N GLU A 473 7.47 27.03 -11.48
CA GLU A 473 6.56 26.07 -12.10
C GLU A 473 5.31 25.82 -11.23
N LEU A 474 5.47 25.72 -9.90
CA LEU A 474 4.32 25.62 -8.98
C LEU A 474 3.38 26.81 -9.18
N LYS A 475 3.92 28.03 -9.26
CA LYS A 475 3.14 29.25 -9.50
C LYS A 475 2.47 29.24 -10.88
N MET A 476 3.20 28.89 -11.93
CA MET A 476 2.68 28.88 -13.30
C MET A 476 1.54 27.87 -13.46
N LYS A 477 1.64 26.71 -12.81
CA LYS A 477 0.59 25.68 -12.83
C LYS A 477 -0.51 25.92 -11.77
N ALA A 478 -0.47 27.04 -11.05
CA ALA A 478 -1.39 27.36 -9.95
C ALA A 478 -1.48 26.25 -8.89
N ILE A 479 -0.36 25.54 -8.65
CA ILE A 479 -0.25 24.51 -7.62
C ILE A 479 0.01 25.19 -6.28
N ILE A 480 -0.93 25.04 -5.35
CA ILE A 480 -0.86 25.66 -4.03
C ILE A 480 -0.34 24.63 -3.02
N LEU A 481 0.72 24.98 -2.32
CA LEU A 481 1.21 24.22 -1.17
C LEU A 481 0.42 24.58 0.09
N VAL A 482 0.40 23.68 1.06
CA VAL A 482 -0.29 23.92 2.33
C VAL A 482 0.37 25.15 3.01
N PRO A 483 -0.38 26.24 3.25
CA PRO A 483 0.16 27.42 3.88
C PRO A 483 0.36 27.19 5.38
N GLY A 484 1.41 27.76 5.94
CA GLY A 484 1.58 27.78 7.39
C GLY A 484 3.03 28.01 7.82
N ASN A 485 3.20 28.51 9.03
CA ASN A 485 4.52 28.75 9.64
C ASN A 485 5.25 27.43 10.00
N GLU A 486 4.55 26.30 9.90
CA GLU A 486 5.07 24.98 10.28
C GLU A 486 5.83 24.27 9.15
N SER A 487 5.51 24.57 7.88
CA SER A 487 6.14 23.94 6.71
C SER A 487 6.92 24.96 5.89
N ASP A 488 8.16 24.62 5.52
CA ASP A 488 8.99 25.43 4.62
C ASP A 488 8.93 24.84 3.19
N PRO A 489 8.31 25.57 2.22
CA PRO A 489 8.23 25.10 0.84
C PRO A 489 9.57 24.76 0.20
N ASP A 490 10.62 25.49 0.54
CA ASP A 490 11.95 25.28 -0.02
C ASP A 490 12.59 23.99 0.52
N ILE A 491 12.39 23.69 1.78
CA ILE A 491 12.79 22.42 2.37
C ILE A 491 12.04 21.28 1.71
N CYS A 492 10.73 21.41 1.47
CA CYS A 492 9.94 20.39 0.78
C CYS A 492 10.43 20.15 -0.65
N ILE A 493 10.75 21.21 -1.41
CA ILE A 493 11.33 21.10 -2.76
C ILE A 493 12.71 20.41 -2.71
N LYS A 494 13.57 20.82 -1.79
CA LYS A 494 14.88 20.19 -1.59
C LYS A 494 14.77 18.72 -1.20
N MET A 495 13.79 18.35 -0.38
CA MET A 495 13.51 16.95 -0.06
C MET A 495 13.07 16.16 -1.29
N CYS A 496 12.25 16.73 -2.17
CA CYS A 496 11.88 16.10 -3.44
C CYS A 496 13.10 15.87 -4.34
N LEU A 497 14.02 16.86 -4.42
CA LEU A 497 15.27 16.72 -5.15
C LEU A 497 16.15 15.63 -4.54
N TYR A 498 16.32 15.61 -3.23
CA TYR A 498 17.08 14.58 -2.53
C TYR A 498 16.53 13.18 -2.78
N ASP A 499 15.23 12.97 -2.60
CA ASP A 499 14.59 11.68 -2.84
C ASP A 499 14.79 11.19 -4.28
N LYS A 500 14.71 12.10 -5.25
CA LYS A 500 14.94 11.74 -6.66
C LYS A 500 16.42 11.48 -6.96
N VAL A 501 17.35 12.24 -6.39
CA VAL A 501 18.78 11.97 -6.46
C VAL A 501 19.09 10.59 -5.89
N MET A 502 18.56 10.25 -4.73
CA MET A 502 18.73 8.93 -4.13
C MET A 502 18.15 7.82 -5.00
N SER A 503 16.99 8.03 -5.58
CA SER A 503 16.41 7.09 -6.54
C SER A 503 17.32 6.84 -7.75
N LEU A 504 17.90 7.89 -8.31
CA LEU A 504 18.83 7.78 -9.45
C LEU A 504 20.12 7.03 -9.08
N MET A 505 20.63 7.22 -7.87
CA MET A 505 21.84 6.53 -7.39
C MET A 505 21.61 5.07 -7.01
N THR A 506 20.40 4.74 -6.60
CA THR A 506 20.04 3.40 -6.13
C THR A 506 19.58 2.52 -7.29
N VAL A 507 18.73 3.05 -8.15
CA VAL A 507 18.17 2.38 -9.32
C VAL A 507 18.25 3.29 -10.53
N GLY A 508 18.48 2.73 -11.69
CA GLY A 508 18.60 3.49 -12.92
C GLY A 508 20.06 3.76 -13.30
N VAL A 509 20.26 4.78 -14.09
CA VAL A 509 21.49 4.99 -14.86
C VAL A 509 22.70 5.31 -14.00
N PHE A 510 22.48 6.01 -12.90
CA PHE A 510 23.55 6.35 -11.94
C PHE A 510 23.77 5.24 -10.91
N SER A 511 22.96 4.18 -10.94
CA SER A 511 23.12 3.06 -10.03
C SER A 511 24.44 2.34 -10.28
N THR A 512 25.16 2.07 -9.19
CA THR A 512 26.26 1.13 -9.17
C THR A 512 25.78 -0.21 -8.63
N LYS A 513 26.57 -1.28 -8.78
CA LYS A 513 26.31 -2.55 -8.09
C LYS A 513 26.47 -2.43 -6.56
N ASN A 514 26.95 -1.29 -6.07
CA ASN A 514 27.17 -1.04 -4.65
C ASN A 514 25.96 -0.37 -4.03
N ILE A 515 25.66 -0.70 -2.79
CA ILE A 515 24.65 -0.01 -1.97
C ILE A 515 25.16 1.40 -1.67
N VAL A 516 24.25 2.37 -1.71
CA VAL A 516 24.53 3.72 -1.23
C VAL A 516 24.73 3.67 0.29
N PRO A 517 25.95 3.89 0.83
CA PRO A 517 26.17 3.87 2.26
C PRO A 517 25.33 4.93 2.96
N GLU A 518 24.93 4.66 4.20
CA GLU A 518 24.14 5.61 5.00
C GLU A 518 24.89 6.93 5.21
N SER A 519 26.24 6.88 5.37
CA SER A 519 27.08 8.07 5.44
C SER A 519 26.93 8.95 4.22
N LEU A 520 26.98 8.35 3.01
CA LEU A 520 26.81 9.07 1.75
C LEU A 520 25.40 9.63 1.60
N ALA A 521 24.37 8.86 1.96
CA ALA A 521 22.99 9.32 1.93
C ALA A 521 22.77 10.53 2.87
N ASN A 522 23.32 10.48 4.07
CA ASN A 522 23.27 11.60 5.03
C ASN A 522 24.08 12.82 4.56
N ALA A 523 25.24 12.61 3.96
CA ALA A 523 26.05 13.69 3.38
C ALA A 523 25.32 14.36 2.23
N LEU A 524 24.69 13.60 1.32
CA LEU A 524 23.82 14.13 0.24
C LEU A 524 22.65 14.93 0.79
N LYS A 525 21.95 14.39 1.77
CA LYS A 525 20.82 15.06 2.41
C LYS A 525 21.24 16.40 3.01
N ASN A 526 22.32 16.43 3.78
CA ASN A 526 22.83 17.63 4.41
C ASN A 526 23.23 18.69 3.37
N ASN A 527 23.94 18.32 2.31
CA ASN A 527 24.37 19.27 1.29
C ASN A 527 23.22 19.82 0.44
N ILE A 528 22.21 18.99 0.14
CA ILE A 528 21.03 19.46 -0.61
C ILE A 528 20.14 20.33 0.27
N LEU A 529 19.95 19.99 1.56
CA LEU A 529 19.06 20.71 2.45
C LEU A 529 19.68 21.98 3.04
N VAL A 530 20.94 21.90 3.51
CA VAL A 530 21.56 22.94 4.34
C VAL A 530 22.62 23.75 3.60
N SER A 531 23.20 23.21 2.51
CA SER A 531 24.27 23.85 1.72
C SER A 531 25.53 24.18 2.58
N ASP A 532 26.14 23.14 3.17
CA ASP A 532 27.28 23.26 4.07
C ASP A 532 28.61 23.06 3.32
N ASP A 533 29.36 24.12 3.13
CA ASP A 533 30.66 24.13 2.41
C ASP A 533 31.66 23.13 3.01
N ASN A 534 31.72 23.03 4.33
CA ASN A 534 32.66 22.14 5.00
C ASN A 534 32.38 20.66 4.72
N LYS A 535 31.12 20.33 4.48
CA LYS A 535 30.67 18.95 4.20
C LYS A 535 30.69 18.60 2.73
N LEU A 536 30.71 19.59 1.83
CA LEU A 536 30.70 19.36 0.40
C LEU A 536 31.97 18.61 -0.08
N ASN A 537 33.12 18.96 0.43
CA ASN A 537 34.37 18.26 0.08
C ASN A 537 34.36 16.82 0.52
N THR A 538 33.85 16.53 1.73
CA THR A 538 33.67 15.15 2.22
C THR A 538 32.69 14.39 1.33
N LEU A 539 31.57 15.00 0.95
CA LEU A 539 30.61 14.39 0.03
C LEU A 539 31.24 14.07 -1.33
N LYS A 540 32.02 14.97 -1.91
CA LYS A 540 32.72 14.75 -3.17
C LYS A 540 33.69 13.57 -3.10
N GLU A 541 34.45 13.43 -2.03
CA GLU A 541 35.34 12.30 -1.82
C GLU A 541 34.56 10.98 -1.65
N GLU A 542 33.44 10.99 -0.95
CA GLU A 542 32.56 9.83 -0.83
C GLU A 542 31.90 9.46 -2.16
N LEU A 543 31.43 10.43 -2.96
CA LEU A 543 30.92 10.20 -4.30
C LEU A 543 32.00 9.60 -5.24
N LYS A 544 33.23 10.12 -5.18
CA LYS A 544 34.35 9.56 -5.96
C LYS A 544 34.65 8.12 -5.55
N ARG A 545 34.60 7.79 -4.25
CA ARG A 545 34.77 6.42 -3.76
C ARG A 545 33.63 5.51 -4.21
N PHE A 546 32.40 6.00 -4.14
CA PHE A 546 31.19 5.27 -4.52
C PHE A 546 31.18 4.93 -6.01
N TYR A 547 31.49 5.91 -6.88
CA TYR A 547 31.52 5.72 -8.33
C TYR A 547 32.85 5.16 -8.86
N LYS A 548 33.88 5.04 -8.02
CA LYS A 548 35.24 4.63 -8.40
C LYS A 548 35.77 5.41 -9.61
N LYS A 549 36.88 4.99 -10.23
CA LYS A 549 37.54 5.70 -11.33
C LYS A 549 36.76 5.77 -12.65
N GLU A 550 35.55 5.23 -12.73
CA GLU A 550 34.73 5.09 -13.95
C GLU A 550 33.88 6.32 -14.30
N THR A 551 34.09 7.45 -13.63
CA THR A 551 33.21 8.63 -13.74
C THR A 551 33.07 9.21 -15.15
N LYS A 552 34.05 9.08 -16.04
CA LYS A 552 33.96 9.56 -17.41
C LYS A 552 33.11 8.69 -18.31
N SER A 553 33.33 7.37 -18.27
CA SER A 553 32.58 6.38 -19.02
C SER A 553 31.10 6.37 -18.55
N LYS A 554 30.87 6.49 -17.24
CA LYS A 554 29.54 6.55 -16.69
C LYS A 554 28.74 7.80 -17.04
N ALA A 555 29.37 8.96 -17.19
CA ALA A 555 28.66 10.15 -17.63
C ALA A 555 28.09 9.97 -19.05
N VAL A 556 28.82 9.26 -19.94
CA VAL A 556 28.38 8.89 -21.29
C VAL A 556 27.22 7.88 -21.24
N GLU A 557 27.34 6.84 -20.40
CA GLU A 557 26.28 5.85 -20.19
C GLU A 557 25.02 6.50 -19.61
N VAL A 558 25.19 7.42 -18.67
CA VAL A 558 24.12 8.18 -18.04
C VAL A 558 23.38 9.04 -19.06
N VAL A 559 24.11 9.78 -19.88
CA VAL A 559 23.50 10.61 -20.93
C VAL A 559 22.80 9.71 -21.96
N GLY A 560 23.42 8.60 -22.35
CA GLY A 560 22.85 7.64 -23.29
C GLY A 560 21.57 7.00 -22.78
N ALA A 561 21.56 6.55 -21.53
CA ALA A 561 20.39 5.90 -20.95
C ALA A 561 19.29 6.91 -20.57
N LEU A 562 19.61 8.16 -20.23
CA LEU A 562 18.61 9.22 -20.09
C LEU A 562 17.97 9.59 -21.44
N LEU A 563 18.73 9.53 -22.52
CA LEU A 563 18.22 9.73 -23.87
C LEU A 563 17.38 8.56 -24.38
N SER A 564 17.68 7.34 -23.93
CA SER A 564 16.95 6.12 -24.24
C SER A 564 15.83 5.81 -23.24
N ASN A 565 15.71 6.55 -22.15
CA ASN A 565 14.70 6.31 -21.13
C ASN A 565 13.42 7.05 -21.48
N GLU A 566 12.49 6.34 -22.05
CA GLU A 566 11.21 6.81 -22.58
C GLU A 566 10.19 7.25 -21.52
N TYR A 567 10.52 7.07 -20.23
CA TYR A 567 9.65 7.46 -19.12
C TYR A 567 9.62 8.96 -18.80
N VAL A 568 10.55 9.72 -19.35
CA VAL A 568 10.54 11.17 -19.19
C VAL A 568 10.51 11.75 -20.59
N ASN A 569 9.64 12.75 -20.80
CA ASN A 569 9.55 13.41 -22.08
C ASN A 569 10.96 13.68 -22.63
N GLY A 570 11.38 12.86 -23.60
CA GLY A 570 12.75 12.82 -24.08
C GLY A 570 13.27 14.16 -24.57
N VAL A 571 12.37 15.05 -25.00
CA VAL A 571 12.69 16.43 -25.44
C VAL A 571 13.14 17.30 -24.27
N GLU A 572 12.45 17.22 -23.11
CA GLU A 572 12.80 18.05 -21.96
C GLU A 572 14.06 17.59 -21.24
N ILE A 573 14.26 16.27 -21.11
CA ILE A 573 15.53 15.73 -20.58
C ILE A 573 16.69 16.06 -21.51
N THR A 574 16.50 15.86 -22.79
CA THR A 574 17.50 16.22 -23.80
C THR A 574 17.90 17.69 -23.68
N LYS A 575 16.91 18.57 -23.50
CA LYS A 575 17.16 20.01 -23.30
C LYS A 575 17.87 20.28 -21.97
N ALA A 576 17.49 19.60 -20.89
CA ALA A 576 18.15 19.76 -19.59
C ALA A 576 19.61 19.29 -19.62
N ILE A 577 19.90 18.21 -20.34
CA ILE A 577 21.27 17.72 -20.52
C ILE A 577 22.05 18.68 -21.43
N GLN A 578 21.43 19.21 -22.50
CA GLN A 578 22.05 20.23 -23.35
C GLN A 578 22.40 21.48 -22.56
N ASP A 579 21.45 22.00 -21.78
CA ASP A 579 21.66 23.20 -20.97
C ASP A 579 22.80 22.97 -19.96
N TYR A 580 22.86 21.78 -19.37
CA TYR A 580 23.93 21.41 -18.45
C TYR A 580 25.29 21.31 -19.13
N LEU A 581 25.35 20.64 -20.30
CA LEU A 581 26.58 20.51 -21.09
C LEU A 581 27.08 21.85 -21.67
N LEU A 582 26.21 22.83 -21.77
CA LEU A 582 26.54 24.17 -22.26
C LEU A 582 26.91 25.15 -21.13
N LEU A 583 26.78 24.76 -19.86
CA LEU A 583 27.21 25.58 -18.73
C LEU A 583 28.73 25.79 -18.77
N PRO A 584 29.22 27.04 -18.68
CA PRO A 584 30.64 27.35 -18.93
C PRO A 584 31.61 26.75 -17.91
N ASN A 585 31.13 26.41 -16.71
CA ASN A 585 31.96 25.90 -15.62
C ASN A 585 31.90 24.37 -15.45
N VAL A 586 31.15 23.67 -16.29
CA VAL A 586 31.09 22.21 -16.21
C VAL A 586 32.30 21.62 -16.92
N LYS A 587 33.20 21.01 -16.17
CA LYS A 587 34.30 20.23 -16.72
C LYS A 587 33.81 18.88 -17.30
N PHE A 588 32.77 18.93 -18.10
CA PHE A 588 32.43 17.79 -18.95
C PHE A 588 33.48 17.67 -20.02
N ASN A 589 33.99 16.49 -20.15
CA ASN A 589 34.94 16.16 -21.16
C ASN A 589 34.39 16.47 -22.56
N SER A 590 35.29 16.89 -23.46
CA SER A 590 35.03 16.98 -24.87
C SER A 590 34.34 15.72 -25.43
N ASP A 591 34.66 14.54 -24.85
CA ASP A 591 34.19 13.23 -25.27
C ASP A 591 32.66 13.03 -25.06
N VAL A 592 32.09 13.54 -23.95
CA VAL A 592 30.63 13.46 -23.70
C VAL A 592 29.89 14.41 -24.63
N LYS A 593 30.46 15.59 -24.90
CA LYS A 593 29.89 16.55 -25.86
C LYS A 593 29.94 16.03 -27.28
N GLU A 594 31.03 15.36 -27.64
CA GLU A 594 31.22 14.79 -28.97
C GLU A 594 30.32 13.57 -29.17
N TRP A 595 30.23 12.68 -28.20
CA TRP A 595 29.31 11.56 -28.24
C TRP A 595 27.84 12.05 -28.37
N TYR A 596 27.42 13.01 -27.56
CA TYR A 596 26.08 13.59 -27.62
C TYR A 596 25.75 14.21 -28.99
N ARG A 597 26.73 14.85 -29.63
CA ARG A 597 26.59 15.38 -31.01
C ARG A 597 26.46 14.29 -32.05
N LYS A 598 27.22 13.20 -31.90
CA LYS A 598 27.21 12.04 -32.84
C LYS A 598 25.88 11.28 -32.76
N GLU A 599 25.34 11.10 -31.60
CA GLU A 599 24.04 10.40 -31.41
C GLU A 599 22.83 11.22 -31.91
N ARG A 600 23.01 12.51 -32.16
CA ARG A 600 21.95 13.40 -32.70
C ARG A 600 22.11 13.70 -34.21
N ALA A 601 23.20 13.38 -34.80
CA ALA A 601 23.43 13.54 -36.23
C ALA A 601 22.96 12.34 -37.02
#